data_16a45311903d02ec7fb981e7c027c417
#
_entry.id   16a45311903d02ec7fb981e7c027c417
#
_cell.length_a   1.000
_cell.length_b   1.000
_cell.length_c   1.000
_cell.angle_alpha   90.00
_cell.angle_beta   90.00
_cell.angle_gamma   90.00
#
_symmetry.space_group_name_H-M   'P 1'
#
loop_
_entity.id
_entity.type
_entity.pdbx_description
1 polymer ?
#
loop_
_entity_poly.entity_id
_entity_poly.type
_entity_poly.pdbx_seq_one_letter_code
_entity_poly.pdbx_strand_id
1 'polypeptide(L)'
;PKKNKIKKEDLKNLKIIDVLKKVLSHPNVCSKEWIWQQYDHTVMGDTIQKPGGDSGVVRVHGTDKAVAASVDSSAVYCWAHPLTGGKQVVCESFRNLISVGAKPVAITNCLNFGSPENEENMGEFVECVQGIGEAAEYLKFPVVSGNVSFYNQTKDEGIKPTPSIGGVGLIKDYNKMITMDFKEIDNIVLVIGKTEGHIDQS
;
A
#
# COMPACT_ATOMS: atom_id res chain seq x y z
N PRO A 1 -12.68 -6.86 -17.30
CA PRO A 1 -11.24 -6.72 -17.55
C PRO A 1 -10.72 -7.93 -18.32
N LYS A 2 -9.93 -7.72 -19.38
CA LYS A 2 -9.28 -8.82 -20.10
C LYS A 2 -8.18 -9.37 -19.18
N LYS A 3 -8.49 -10.44 -18.44
CA LYS A 3 -7.52 -11.16 -17.65
C LYS A 3 -6.60 -11.94 -18.58
N ASN A 4 -5.36 -11.52 -18.73
CA ASN A 4 -4.32 -12.35 -19.30
C ASN A 4 -3.98 -13.44 -18.27
N LYS A 5 -4.63 -14.61 -18.39
CA LYS A 5 -4.33 -15.74 -17.51
C LYS A 5 -2.95 -16.30 -17.88
N ILE A 6 -2.02 -16.22 -16.94
CA ILE A 6 -0.74 -16.93 -17.05
C ILE A 6 -1.03 -18.43 -16.98
N LYS A 7 -0.59 -19.18 -17.98
CA LYS A 7 -0.76 -20.64 -18.01
C LYS A 7 0.37 -21.28 -17.20
N LYS A 8 0.05 -22.34 -16.44
CA LYS A 8 1.07 -23.10 -15.68
C LYS A 8 2.19 -23.62 -16.56
N GLU A 9 1.91 -23.88 -17.82
CA GLU A 9 2.90 -24.31 -18.84
C GLU A 9 3.97 -23.24 -19.07
N ASP A 10 3.62 -21.96 -19.01
CA ASP A 10 4.54 -20.84 -19.23
C ASP A 10 5.58 -20.74 -18.11
N LEU A 11 5.33 -21.36 -16.94
CA LEU A 11 6.20 -21.34 -15.77
C LEU A 11 7.16 -22.53 -15.68
N LYS A 12 6.91 -23.63 -16.43
CA LYS A 12 7.63 -24.89 -16.28
C LYS A 12 9.13 -24.83 -16.59
N ASN A 13 9.55 -23.91 -17.45
CA ASN A 13 10.93 -23.80 -17.92
C ASN A 13 11.68 -22.59 -17.36
N LEU A 14 11.08 -21.88 -16.40
CA LEU A 14 11.71 -20.70 -15.81
C LEU A 14 12.70 -21.09 -14.71
N LYS A 15 13.94 -20.64 -14.85
CA LYS A 15 14.90 -20.70 -13.75
C LYS A 15 14.52 -19.66 -12.71
N ILE A 16 14.27 -20.08 -11.47
CA ILE A 16 13.80 -19.21 -10.39
C ILE A 16 14.69 -17.99 -10.18
N ILE A 17 16.01 -18.18 -10.31
CA ILE A 17 16.96 -17.07 -10.13
C ILE A 17 16.83 -15.99 -11.23
N ASP A 18 16.54 -16.39 -12.46
CA ASP A 18 16.37 -15.45 -13.57
C ASP A 18 15.03 -14.69 -13.44
N VAL A 19 14.00 -15.38 -12.95
CA VAL A 19 12.71 -14.75 -12.64
C VAL A 19 12.88 -13.75 -11.50
N LEU A 20 13.55 -14.14 -10.42
CA LEU A 20 13.83 -13.27 -9.28
C LEU A 20 14.59 -12.00 -9.71
N LYS A 21 15.65 -12.13 -10.51
CA LYS A 21 16.39 -10.99 -11.04
C LYS A 21 15.51 -10.06 -11.87
N LYS A 22 14.64 -10.60 -12.74
CA LYS A 22 13.71 -9.81 -13.54
C LYS A 22 12.69 -9.07 -12.68
N VAL A 23 12.13 -9.73 -11.65
CA VAL A 23 11.18 -9.10 -10.74
C VAL A 23 11.86 -7.98 -9.97
N LEU A 24 13.00 -8.23 -9.36
CA LEU A 24 13.72 -7.22 -8.56
C LEU A 24 14.22 -6.02 -9.38
N SER A 25 14.52 -6.23 -10.67
CA SER A 25 14.95 -5.16 -11.57
C SER A 25 13.80 -4.42 -12.25
N HIS A 26 12.56 -4.89 -12.08
CA HIS A 26 11.40 -4.24 -12.72
C HIS A 26 11.17 -2.84 -12.13
N PRO A 27 10.85 -1.83 -12.95
CA PRO A 27 10.63 -0.45 -12.48
C PRO A 27 9.61 -0.31 -11.35
N ASN A 28 8.61 -1.19 -11.26
CA ASN A 28 7.60 -1.17 -10.20
C ASN A 28 8.08 -1.78 -8.88
N VAL A 29 9.18 -2.55 -8.89
CA VAL A 29 9.66 -3.32 -7.72
C VAL A 29 11.04 -2.84 -7.26
N CYS A 30 11.89 -2.36 -8.18
CA CYS A 30 13.24 -1.91 -7.86
C CYS A 30 13.25 -0.78 -6.82
N SER A 31 14.37 -0.62 -6.13
CA SER A 31 14.57 0.46 -5.15
C SER A 31 14.21 1.83 -5.72
N LYS A 32 13.54 2.64 -4.95
CA LYS A 32 13.21 4.04 -5.24
C LYS A 32 14.09 5.01 -4.44
N GLU A 33 15.20 4.53 -3.92
CA GLU A 33 16.11 5.31 -3.08
C GLU A 33 16.52 6.63 -3.71
N TRP A 34 16.79 6.65 -5.02
CA TRP A 34 17.11 7.86 -5.77
C TRP A 34 16.03 8.94 -5.73
N ILE A 35 14.76 8.58 -5.47
CA ILE A 35 13.66 9.53 -5.34
C ILE A 35 13.71 10.19 -3.98
N TRP A 36 13.69 9.40 -2.90
CA TRP A 36 13.60 9.96 -1.56
C TRP A 36 14.91 10.57 -1.06
N GLN A 37 16.06 10.20 -1.62
CA GLN A 37 17.34 10.88 -1.35
C GLN A 37 17.36 12.35 -1.78
N GLN A 38 16.46 12.78 -2.65
CA GLN A 38 16.35 14.17 -3.09
C GLN A 38 15.63 15.06 -2.05
N TYR A 39 15.06 14.48 -1.01
CA TYR A 39 14.29 15.18 0.01
C TYR A 39 14.94 15.01 1.37
N ASP A 40 14.87 16.05 2.20
CA ASP A 40 15.29 15.94 3.59
C ASP A 40 14.20 15.23 4.41
N HIS A 41 14.41 13.94 4.65
CA HIS A 41 13.55 13.10 5.48
C HIS A 41 13.97 13.11 6.96
N THR A 42 14.98 13.90 7.33
CA THR A 42 15.51 14.01 8.70
C THR A 42 15.25 15.36 9.34
N VAL A 43 14.41 16.20 8.73
CA VAL A 43 14.01 17.51 9.27
C VAL A 43 13.66 17.40 10.74
N MET A 44 14.16 18.35 11.54
CA MET A 44 14.02 18.42 13.00
C MET A 44 14.65 17.26 13.80
N GLY A 45 15.26 16.28 13.13
CA GLY A 45 15.93 15.15 13.77
C GLY A 45 15.01 14.17 14.50
N ASP A 46 13.71 14.16 14.16
CA ASP A 46 12.70 13.31 14.81
C ASP A 46 12.35 12.04 14.04
N THR A 47 12.91 11.83 12.85
CA THR A 47 12.69 10.64 12.05
C THR A 47 13.39 9.43 12.68
N ILE A 48 12.62 8.40 13.04
CA ILE A 48 13.12 7.15 13.60
C ILE A 48 13.22 6.08 12.50
N GLN A 49 12.14 5.89 11.72
CA GLN A 49 12.14 5.01 10.56
C GLN A 49 12.28 5.84 9.29
N LYS A 50 13.43 5.69 8.64
CA LYS A 50 13.72 6.31 7.34
C LYS A 50 12.88 5.68 6.21
N PRO A 51 12.79 6.33 5.03
CA PRO A 51 12.22 5.72 3.83
C PRO A 51 12.85 4.35 3.52
N GLY A 52 12.04 3.42 3.00
CA GLY A 52 12.43 2.04 2.70
C GLY A 52 11.85 1.01 3.65
N GLY A 53 11.16 1.44 4.74
CA GLY A 53 10.32 0.58 5.58
C GLY A 53 8.86 0.61 5.13
N ASP A 54 8.00 -0.19 5.76
CA ASP A 54 6.56 -0.26 5.46
C ASP A 54 5.81 1.01 5.89
N SER A 55 6.32 1.70 6.90
CA SER A 55 5.80 3.00 7.34
C SER A 55 6.94 3.94 7.71
N GLY A 56 6.79 5.22 7.44
CA GLY A 56 7.63 6.25 8.04
C GLY A 56 7.26 6.45 9.51
N VAL A 57 8.24 6.62 10.39
CA VAL A 57 8.01 6.83 11.83
C VAL A 57 8.75 8.06 12.31
N VAL A 58 8.02 8.96 12.94
CA VAL A 58 8.53 10.20 13.50
C VAL A 58 8.16 10.25 14.99
N ARG A 59 9.14 10.49 15.86
CA ARG A 59 8.87 10.63 17.30
C ARG A 59 8.11 11.93 17.59
N VAL A 60 7.29 11.89 18.63
CA VAL A 60 6.65 13.09 19.17
C VAL A 60 7.60 13.72 20.17
N HIS A 61 8.17 14.87 19.80
CA HIS A 61 9.20 15.55 20.58
C HIS A 61 8.79 15.74 22.06
N GLY A 62 9.72 15.45 22.97
CA GLY A 62 9.46 15.56 24.42
C GLY A 62 8.61 14.43 25.03
N THR A 63 8.38 13.35 24.29
CA THR A 63 7.64 12.16 24.77
C THR A 63 8.30 10.88 24.31
N ASP A 64 7.87 9.72 24.84
CA ASP A 64 8.26 8.40 24.34
C ASP A 64 7.41 7.92 23.16
N LYS A 65 6.49 8.74 22.66
CA LYS A 65 5.56 8.38 21.59
C LYS A 65 6.14 8.66 20.22
N ALA A 66 5.62 7.93 19.22
CA ALA A 66 5.86 8.23 17.83
C ALA A 66 4.57 8.10 17.00
N VAL A 67 4.55 8.79 15.88
CA VAL A 67 3.53 8.67 14.84
C VAL A 67 4.11 7.89 13.68
N ALA A 68 3.39 6.86 13.24
CA ALA A 68 3.66 6.14 12.02
C ALA A 68 2.70 6.59 10.93
N ALA A 69 3.18 6.67 9.69
CA ALA A 69 2.38 6.99 8.53
C ALA A 69 2.74 6.08 7.36
N SER A 70 1.72 5.59 6.64
CA SER A 70 1.87 4.87 5.39
C SER A 70 1.05 5.53 4.28
N VAL A 71 1.45 5.31 3.04
CA VAL A 71 0.67 5.71 1.86
C VAL A 71 0.65 4.55 0.89
N ASP A 72 -0.54 4.06 0.60
CA ASP A 72 -0.74 2.83 -0.15
C ASP A 72 -1.73 3.04 -1.30
N SER A 73 -1.48 2.41 -2.44
CA SER A 73 -2.35 2.42 -3.59
C SER A 73 -2.05 1.26 -4.53
N SER A 74 -3.08 0.65 -5.11
CA SER A 74 -2.92 -0.35 -6.15
C SER A 74 -3.97 -0.17 -7.25
N ALA A 75 -3.64 0.67 -8.22
CA ALA A 75 -4.52 0.96 -9.37
C ALA A 75 -4.87 -0.29 -10.18
N VAL A 76 -3.95 -1.26 -10.28
CA VAL A 76 -4.17 -2.50 -11.04
C VAL A 76 -5.20 -3.40 -10.34
N TYR A 77 -5.16 -3.49 -9.03
CA TYR A 77 -6.13 -4.29 -8.25
C TYR A 77 -7.51 -3.64 -8.28
N CYS A 78 -7.59 -2.32 -8.12
CA CYS A 78 -8.84 -1.59 -8.23
C CYS A 78 -9.46 -1.68 -9.62
N TRP A 79 -8.65 -1.64 -10.67
CA TRP A 79 -9.11 -1.84 -12.04
C TRP A 79 -9.59 -3.28 -12.30
N ALA A 80 -8.94 -4.28 -11.72
CA ALA A 80 -9.33 -5.67 -11.87
C ALA A 80 -10.63 -6.01 -11.13
N HIS A 81 -10.79 -5.48 -9.90
CA HIS A 81 -11.96 -5.66 -9.04
C HIS A 81 -12.09 -4.45 -8.10
N PRO A 82 -12.86 -3.43 -8.47
CA PRO A 82 -12.90 -2.16 -7.73
C PRO A 82 -13.28 -2.33 -6.26
N LEU A 83 -14.31 -3.09 -5.95
CA LEU A 83 -14.73 -3.36 -4.57
C LEU A 83 -13.61 -4.03 -3.75
N THR A 84 -13.03 -5.10 -4.30
CA THR A 84 -11.96 -5.85 -3.63
C THR A 84 -10.68 -5.03 -3.54
N GLY A 85 -10.31 -4.32 -4.61
CA GLY A 85 -9.15 -3.44 -4.63
C GLY A 85 -9.24 -2.32 -3.59
N GLY A 86 -10.43 -1.73 -3.43
CA GLY A 86 -10.71 -0.76 -2.37
C GLY A 86 -10.49 -1.34 -0.96
N LYS A 87 -10.91 -2.59 -0.71
CA LYS A 87 -10.64 -3.28 0.56
C LYS A 87 -9.15 -3.55 0.75
N GLN A 88 -8.48 -4.02 -0.29
CA GLN A 88 -7.06 -4.38 -0.24
C GLN A 88 -6.18 -3.19 0.12
N VAL A 89 -6.39 -2.02 -0.46
CA VAL A 89 -5.57 -0.83 -0.20
C VAL A 89 -5.71 -0.34 1.24
N VAL A 90 -6.91 -0.42 1.84
CA VAL A 90 -7.11 -0.11 3.27
C VAL A 90 -6.41 -1.14 4.16
N CYS A 91 -6.55 -2.42 3.82
CA CYS A 91 -5.90 -3.50 4.57
C CYS A 91 -4.36 -3.44 4.47
N GLU A 92 -3.81 -3.01 3.34
CA GLU A 92 -2.38 -2.80 3.14
C GLU A 92 -1.87 -1.71 4.08
N SER A 93 -2.50 -0.52 4.04
CA SER A 93 -2.16 0.58 4.94
C SER A 93 -2.24 0.18 6.42
N PHE A 94 -3.28 -0.55 6.79
CA PHE A 94 -3.43 -1.07 8.16
C PHE A 94 -2.27 -2.00 8.56
N ARG A 95 -1.89 -2.95 7.69
CA ARG A 95 -0.77 -3.87 7.96
C ARG A 95 0.57 -3.16 8.01
N ASN A 96 0.79 -2.18 7.13
CA ASN A 96 2.02 -1.40 7.10
C ASN A 96 2.25 -0.60 8.38
N LEU A 97 1.19 -0.10 9.00
CA LEU A 97 1.28 0.54 10.33
C LEU A 97 1.58 -0.47 11.44
N ILE A 98 0.93 -1.64 11.41
CA ILE A 98 1.17 -2.69 12.41
C ILE A 98 2.58 -3.25 12.32
N SER A 99 3.14 -3.39 11.12
CA SER A 99 4.47 -3.95 10.90
C SER A 99 5.59 -3.18 11.60
N VAL A 100 5.40 -1.89 11.85
CA VAL A 100 6.33 -1.06 12.63
C VAL A 100 5.97 -0.98 14.12
N GLY A 101 4.94 -1.69 14.57
CA GLY A 101 4.48 -1.69 15.96
C GLY A 101 3.49 -0.57 16.30
N ALA A 102 2.96 0.13 15.31
CA ALA A 102 1.96 1.16 15.54
C ALA A 102 0.54 0.58 15.69
N LYS A 103 -0.27 1.20 16.52
CA LYS A 103 -1.71 0.99 16.53
C LYS A 103 -2.34 1.90 15.48
N PRO A 104 -2.97 1.35 14.42
CA PRO A 104 -3.70 2.15 13.44
C PRO A 104 -4.79 2.99 14.11
N VAL A 105 -4.96 4.25 13.69
CA VAL A 105 -5.87 5.20 14.31
C VAL A 105 -6.91 5.70 13.31
N ALA A 106 -6.46 6.19 12.16
CA ALA A 106 -7.32 6.78 11.15
C ALA A 106 -6.65 6.81 9.77
N ILE A 107 -7.48 6.95 8.73
CA ILE A 107 -7.03 7.13 7.36
C ILE A 107 -7.55 8.44 6.75
N THR A 108 -6.79 8.93 5.79
CA THR A 108 -7.25 9.87 4.76
C THR A 108 -7.25 9.16 3.41
N ASN A 109 -8.10 9.58 2.48
CA ASN A 109 -8.08 9.05 1.13
C ASN A 109 -7.88 10.17 0.09
N CYS A 110 -7.19 9.84 -0.99
CA CYS A 110 -7.04 10.67 -2.16
C CYS A 110 -7.52 9.84 -3.36
N LEU A 111 -8.74 10.12 -3.81
CA LEU A 111 -9.44 9.32 -4.81
C LEU A 111 -9.25 9.93 -6.19
N ASN A 112 -8.55 9.22 -7.09
CA ASN A 112 -8.26 9.70 -8.44
C ASN A 112 -8.88 8.76 -9.47
N PHE A 113 -9.79 9.30 -10.31
CA PHE A 113 -10.56 8.55 -11.28
C PHE A 113 -10.68 9.32 -12.61
N GLY A 114 -11.06 8.63 -13.68
CA GLY A 114 -11.37 9.22 -14.98
C GLY A 114 -12.62 10.12 -14.93
N SER A 115 -13.21 10.42 -16.10
CA SER A 115 -14.43 11.22 -16.19
C SER A 115 -15.61 10.51 -15.51
N PRO A 116 -16.35 11.19 -14.60
CA PRO A 116 -17.56 10.64 -14.00
C PRO A 116 -18.74 10.54 -14.97
N GLU A 117 -18.66 11.17 -16.15
CA GLU A 117 -19.66 11.08 -17.22
C GLU A 117 -19.59 9.73 -17.94
N ASN A 118 -18.48 8.99 -17.77
CA ASN A 118 -18.33 7.64 -18.25
C ASN A 118 -18.87 6.67 -17.20
N GLU A 119 -19.86 5.87 -17.57
CA GLU A 119 -20.55 4.95 -16.65
C GLU A 119 -19.60 3.90 -16.04
N GLU A 120 -18.59 3.42 -16.79
CA GLU A 120 -17.60 2.46 -16.31
C GLU A 120 -16.72 3.10 -15.22
N ASN A 121 -16.18 4.29 -15.47
CA ASN A 121 -15.40 5.03 -14.48
C ASN A 121 -16.19 5.32 -13.20
N MET A 122 -17.47 5.67 -13.36
CA MET A 122 -18.33 5.95 -12.20
C MET A 122 -18.68 4.68 -11.43
N GLY A 123 -18.86 3.56 -12.12
CA GLY A 123 -19.03 2.24 -11.51
C GLY A 123 -17.79 1.82 -10.69
N GLU A 124 -16.60 1.98 -11.26
CA GLU A 124 -15.33 1.72 -10.57
C GLU A 124 -15.16 2.59 -9.32
N PHE A 125 -15.51 3.88 -9.41
CA PHE A 125 -15.48 4.80 -8.26
C PHE A 125 -16.42 4.34 -7.14
N VAL A 126 -17.68 4.05 -7.44
CA VAL A 126 -18.67 3.63 -6.46
C VAL A 126 -18.24 2.35 -5.74
N GLU A 127 -17.82 1.32 -6.50
CA GLU A 127 -17.36 0.07 -5.92
C GLU A 127 -16.07 0.24 -5.09
N CYS A 128 -15.10 1.04 -5.54
CA CYS A 128 -13.91 1.34 -4.74
C CYS A 128 -14.27 2.01 -3.41
N VAL A 129 -15.14 3.03 -3.43
CA VAL A 129 -15.57 3.74 -2.21
C VAL A 129 -16.31 2.80 -1.26
N GLN A 130 -17.18 1.93 -1.79
CA GLN A 130 -17.85 0.90 -1.01
C GLN A 130 -16.82 -0.04 -0.36
N GLY A 131 -15.86 -0.54 -1.12
CA GLY A 131 -14.82 -1.42 -0.60
C GLY A 131 -13.97 -0.78 0.49
N ILE A 132 -13.57 0.49 0.30
CA ILE A 132 -12.86 1.28 1.31
C ILE A 132 -13.71 1.39 2.59
N GLY A 133 -15.00 1.73 2.45
CA GLY A 133 -15.92 1.87 3.59
C GLY A 133 -16.05 0.57 4.38
N GLU A 134 -16.31 -0.55 3.72
CA GLU A 134 -16.45 -1.87 4.36
C GLU A 134 -15.19 -2.29 5.11
N ALA A 135 -14.00 -2.08 4.53
CA ALA A 135 -12.74 -2.40 5.20
C ALA A 135 -12.44 -1.46 6.37
N ALA A 136 -12.69 -0.16 6.21
CA ALA A 136 -12.50 0.84 7.27
C ALA A 136 -13.41 0.55 8.48
N GLU A 137 -14.66 0.18 8.24
CA GLU A 137 -15.62 -0.20 9.30
C GLU A 137 -15.17 -1.48 10.01
N TYR A 138 -14.86 -2.52 9.25
CA TYR A 138 -14.43 -3.81 9.81
C TYR A 138 -13.18 -3.70 10.67
N LEU A 139 -12.18 -2.95 10.20
CA LEU A 139 -10.90 -2.73 10.89
C LEU A 139 -10.97 -1.66 11.98
N LYS A 140 -12.11 -0.96 12.12
CA LYS A 140 -12.25 0.22 13.00
C LYS A 140 -11.16 1.27 12.71
N PHE A 141 -10.94 1.51 11.43
CA PHE A 141 -9.91 2.40 10.90
C PHE A 141 -10.58 3.53 10.12
N PRO A 142 -11.17 4.52 10.81
CA PRO A 142 -12.09 5.49 10.24
C PRO A 142 -11.42 6.43 9.21
N VAL A 143 -12.17 6.76 8.17
CA VAL A 143 -11.81 7.82 7.23
C VAL A 143 -12.15 9.16 7.87
N VAL A 144 -11.14 9.99 8.14
CA VAL A 144 -11.32 11.29 8.83
C VAL A 144 -11.13 12.48 7.89
N SER A 145 -10.55 12.27 6.73
CA SER A 145 -10.42 13.29 5.68
C SER A 145 -10.18 12.64 4.33
N GLY A 146 -10.18 13.44 3.28
CA GLY A 146 -9.86 12.97 1.94
C GLY A 146 -10.25 13.99 0.87
N ASN A 147 -9.96 13.61 -0.39
CA ASN A 147 -10.40 14.36 -1.56
C ASN A 147 -10.76 13.40 -2.70
N VAL A 148 -11.53 13.91 -3.64
CA VAL A 148 -11.84 13.24 -4.90
C VAL A 148 -11.35 14.13 -6.05
N SER A 149 -10.66 13.51 -7.00
CA SER A 149 -10.23 14.13 -8.25
C SER A 149 -10.80 13.30 -9.41
N PHE A 150 -11.62 13.92 -10.22
CA PHE A 150 -12.17 13.35 -11.46
C PHE A 150 -11.52 13.96 -12.69
N TYR A 151 -11.92 13.46 -13.87
CA TYR A 151 -11.39 13.88 -15.17
C TYR A 151 -9.88 13.70 -15.32
N ASN A 152 -9.30 12.73 -14.58
CA ASN A 152 -7.90 12.35 -14.77
C ASN A 152 -7.80 11.47 -16.01
N GLN A 153 -7.56 12.09 -17.16
CA GLN A 153 -7.56 11.41 -18.44
C GLN A 153 -6.67 12.12 -19.46
N THR A 154 -6.24 11.35 -20.46
CA THR A 154 -5.55 11.87 -21.64
C THR A 154 -6.44 11.60 -22.84
N LYS A 155 -6.97 12.65 -23.46
CA LYS A 155 -8.04 12.54 -24.48
C LYS A 155 -9.25 11.81 -23.88
N ASP A 156 -9.65 10.71 -24.52
CA ASP A 156 -10.81 9.90 -24.08
C ASP A 156 -10.44 8.71 -23.19
N GLU A 157 -9.14 8.54 -22.84
CA GLU A 157 -8.66 7.46 -22.01
C GLU A 157 -8.45 7.93 -20.59
N GLY A 158 -9.27 7.43 -19.67
CA GLY A 158 -9.16 7.67 -18.23
C GLY A 158 -7.99 6.89 -17.61
N ILE A 159 -7.45 7.41 -16.51
CA ILE A 159 -6.52 6.65 -15.68
C ILE A 159 -7.22 5.42 -15.09
N LYS A 160 -6.46 4.41 -14.71
CA LYS A 160 -7.00 3.33 -13.87
C LYS A 160 -7.49 3.91 -12.54
N PRO A 161 -8.53 3.30 -11.93
CA PRO A 161 -9.01 3.74 -10.63
C PRO A 161 -7.87 3.71 -9.60
N THR A 162 -7.54 4.88 -9.06
CA THR A 162 -6.37 5.06 -8.19
C THR A 162 -6.77 5.71 -6.87
N PRO A 163 -7.46 4.97 -5.98
CA PRO A 163 -7.61 5.40 -4.60
C PRO A 163 -6.27 5.24 -3.88
N SER A 164 -5.77 6.32 -3.29
CA SER A 164 -4.60 6.31 -2.42
C SER A 164 -5.04 6.49 -0.98
N ILE A 165 -4.58 5.62 -0.10
CA ILE A 165 -4.91 5.64 1.33
C ILE A 165 -3.69 6.08 2.11
N GLY A 166 -3.84 7.16 2.89
CA GLY A 166 -2.86 7.60 3.86
C GLY A 166 -3.26 7.14 5.25
N GLY A 167 -2.53 6.19 5.83
CA GLY A 167 -2.79 5.68 7.17
C GLY A 167 -1.94 6.37 8.22
N VAL A 168 -2.53 6.59 9.40
CA VAL A 168 -1.82 7.13 10.58
C VAL A 168 -1.99 6.16 11.74
N GLY A 169 -0.88 5.87 12.42
CA GLY A 169 -0.84 5.02 13.60
C GLY A 169 -0.06 5.67 14.75
N LEU A 170 -0.32 5.21 15.95
CA LEU A 170 0.35 5.68 17.18
C LEU A 170 1.22 4.56 17.76
N ILE A 171 2.48 4.85 17.99
CA ILE A 171 3.41 4.06 18.80
C ILE A 171 3.49 4.69 20.18
N LYS A 172 3.16 3.93 21.23
CA LYS A 172 3.16 4.43 22.62
C LYS A 172 4.56 4.60 23.18
N ASP A 173 5.49 3.76 22.76
CA ASP A 173 6.88 3.74 23.16
C ASP A 173 7.74 3.41 21.94
N TYR A 174 8.41 4.40 21.36
CA TYR A 174 9.18 4.24 20.15
C TYR A 174 10.41 3.32 20.32
N ASN A 175 10.86 3.08 21.54
CA ASN A 175 11.94 2.12 21.79
C ASN A 175 11.50 0.67 21.49
N LYS A 176 10.19 0.42 21.37
CA LYS A 176 9.58 -0.86 21.00
C LYS A 176 9.18 -0.95 19.54
N MET A 177 9.58 0.02 18.73
CA MET A 177 9.35 -0.01 17.29
C MET A 177 10.05 -1.21 16.64
N ILE A 178 9.44 -1.72 15.59
CA ILE A 178 9.98 -2.86 14.82
C ILE A 178 10.40 -2.36 13.44
N THR A 179 11.49 -2.91 12.91
CA THR A 179 11.98 -2.66 11.55
C THR A 179 12.04 -3.97 10.75
N MET A 180 12.15 -3.87 9.42
CA MET A 180 12.13 -5.03 8.51
C MET A 180 13.34 -5.98 8.68
N ASP A 181 14.45 -5.49 9.18
CA ASP A 181 15.68 -6.26 9.23
C ASP A 181 15.58 -7.46 10.16
N PHE A 182 16.21 -8.57 9.79
CA PHE A 182 16.48 -9.67 10.72
C PHE A 182 17.42 -9.18 11.81
N LYS A 183 17.07 -9.44 13.08
CA LYS A 183 17.80 -8.90 14.24
C LYS A 183 18.93 -9.78 14.71
N GLU A 184 18.70 -11.09 14.74
CA GLU A 184 19.65 -12.05 15.28
C GLU A 184 19.66 -13.32 14.43
N ILE A 185 20.79 -14.03 14.44
CA ILE A 185 20.91 -15.36 13.84
C ILE A 185 20.02 -16.32 14.65
N ASP A 186 19.43 -17.29 13.99
CA ASP A 186 18.52 -18.31 14.55
C ASP A 186 17.14 -17.77 14.99
N ASN A 187 16.78 -16.52 14.72
CA ASN A 187 15.41 -16.06 14.90
C ASN A 187 14.44 -16.87 14.03
N ILE A 188 13.29 -17.23 14.61
CA ILE A 188 12.25 -17.98 13.93
C ILE A 188 11.55 -17.08 12.91
N VAL A 189 11.47 -17.54 11.66
CA VAL A 189 10.68 -16.90 10.61
C VAL A 189 9.32 -17.61 10.52
N LEU A 190 8.25 -16.83 10.68
CA LEU A 190 6.88 -17.32 10.62
C LEU A 190 6.19 -16.78 9.38
N VAL A 191 5.42 -17.64 8.69
CA VAL A 191 4.49 -17.24 7.63
C VAL A 191 3.08 -17.34 8.21
N ILE A 192 2.38 -16.20 8.23
CA ILE A 192 1.01 -16.11 8.75
C ILE A 192 0.06 -16.03 7.55
N GLY A 193 -0.89 -16.96 7.52
CA GLY A 193 -1.89 -17.07 6.46
C GLY A 193 -1.66 -18.31 5.58
N LYS A 194 -2.56 -18.47 4.61
CA LYS A 194 -2.53 -19.57 3.64
C LYS A 194 -2.11 -19.03 2.29
N THR A 195 -1.04 -19.58 1.72
CA THR A 195 -0.62 -19.26 0.35
C THR A 195 -1.30 -20.24 -0.60
N GLU A 196 -2.16 -19.73 -1.48
CA GLU A 196 -2.95 -20.57 -2.40
C GLU A 196 -2.38 -20.60 -3.84
N GLY A 197 -1.26 -19.94 -4.08
CA GLY A 197 -0.59 -19.93 -5.38
C GLY A 197 -1.39 -19.20 -6.47
N HIS A 198 -2.17 -18.21 -6.09
CA HIS A 198 -2.80 -17.29 -7.04
C HIS A 198 -1.72 -16.44 -7.70
N ILE A 199 -1.75 -16.38 -9.01
CA ILE A 199 -0.89 -15.50 -9.83
C ILE A 199 -1.71 -14.47 -10.61
N ASP A 200 -3.02 -14.57 -10.54
CA ASP A 200 -3.96 -13.58 -11.06
C ASP A 200 -4.27 -12.56 -9.96
N GLN A 201 -3.99 -11.31 -10.20
CA GLN A 201 -4.36 -10.19 -9.31
C GLN A 201 -3.61 -10.13 -7.95
N SER A 202 -2.40 -10.58 -7.92
CA SER A 202 -1.52 -10.44 -6.76
C SER A 202 -0.30 -9.59 -7.08
#